data_fa0a3b13c3e569d1c1283c853a61852f
#
_entry.id   fa0a3b13c3e569d1c1283c853a61852f
#
_cell.length_a   1.000
_cell.length_b   1.000
_cell.length_c   1.000
_cell.angle_alpha   90.00
_cell.angle_beta   90.00
_cell.angle_gamma   90.00
#
_symmetry.space_group_name_H-M   'P 1'
#
loop_
_entity.id
_entity.type
_entity.pdbx_description
1 polymer ?
#
loop_
_entity_poly.entity_id
_entity_poly.type
_entity_poly.pdbx_seq_one_letter_code
_entity_poly.pdbx_strand_id
1 'polypeptide(L)'
;MPRSTYSPGSKLNPVEDYSKMRRIIAEDPNWSLIIVPSLSNLCLQSIMKNFEKKPIFEDLTPIQKHFVHERLSTSLPLRVTANLISDGVYWKRCCEQRWDLCDFSHYGHSWKRLFFERHLENIIELFIPDVTETKTVLAMVPLCRNYVKRLDISQLLPPVKEPQEEEVEYGSELTIDNEYDGPSMDHFDFNILLNKLTNLEELHLVYRVKQCGMNFEWKMFEMTNRDCESLAKALKSCKTLKLLRLHQSHIEDQQCRVLVKHLLDHPSLRELNFSHNLIGDRGARAIGKLLNRSKLEILNISDNNITGPGAKAIANALSKNSTLLSLNLRLNRLRDEGGEAIGKALLSNNVLHHLHLGANEVTTPTAIALSKVLFQNSTLRSINLSCNNLGVDGGKALEEAMSHNSSITECDIRLTEVDEKRVAFINQVVWNNQKAK
;
A
#
# COMPACT_ATOMS: atom_id res chain seq x y z
N MET A 1 51.34 -6.70 -0.49
CA MET A 1 50.66 -6.40 -1.76
C MET A 1 49.85 -5.13 -1.56
N PRO A 2 50.11 -4.03 -2.24
CA PRO A 2 49.48 -2.74 -1.99
C PRO A 2 48.12 -2.68 -2.70
N ARG A 3 47.14 -2.13 -2.02
CA ARG A 3 45.81 -1.83 -2.53
C ARG A 3 45.88 -0.67 -3.53
N SER A 4 45.45 -0.94 -4.75
CA SER A 4 45.25 0.05 -5.80
C SER A 4 44.04 0.92 -5.43
N THR A 5 44.25 2.19 -5.20
CA THR A 5 43.22 3.23 -5.10
C THR A 5 42.79 3.60 -6.51
N TYR A 6 41.58 3.16 -6.89
CA TYR A 6 40.92 3.70 -8.08
C TYR A 6 40.30 5.06 -7.71
N SER A 7 40.85 6.09 -8.29
CA SER A 7 40.25 7.41 -8.41
C SER A 7 39.07 7.33 -9.40
N PRO A 8 37.85 7.84 -9.06
CA PRO A 8 36.79 7.88 -10.04
C PRO A 8 37.09 8.92 -11.10
N GLY A 9 37.35 8.44 -12.31
CA GLY A 9 37.52 9.29 -13.47
C GLY A 9 36.30 10.18 -13.69
N SER A 10 36.53 11.47 -13.77
CA SER A 10 35.59 12.47 -14.24
C SER A 10 35.00 12.02 -15.57
N LYS A 11 33.71 11.66 -15.58
CA LYS A 11 32.97 11.49 -16.83
C LYS A 11 32.90 12.84 -17.52
N LEU A 12 33.72 13.01 -18.55
CA LEU A 12 33.63 14.10 -19.50
C LEU A 12 32.22 14.11 -20.08
N ASN A 13 31.54 15.24 -19.95
CA ASN A 13 30.21 15.49 -20.55
C ASN A 13 30.31 15.30 -22.08
N PRO A 14 29.29 14.70 -22.72
CA PRO A 14 29.29 14.53 -24.15
C PRO A 14 29.19 15.89 -24.85
N VAL A 15 30.18 16.11 -25.66
CA VAL A 15 30.26 17.06 -26.77
C VAL A 15 29.49 18.37 -26.55
N GLU A 16 30.08 19.27 -25.77
CA GLU A 16 29.77 20.69 -25.93
C GLU A 16 30.27 21.10 -27.34
N ASP A 17 29.36 21.65 -28.12
CA ASP A 17 29.63 22.14 -29.46
C ASP A 17 30.59 23.33 -29.36
N TYR A 18 31.91 23.03 -29.45
CA TYR A 18 32.99 24.01 -29.30
C TYR A 18 32.92 25.12 -30.36
N SER A 19 32.13 24.97 -31.43
CA SER A 19 31.92 26.00 -32.46
C SER A 19 31.20 27.24 -31.92
N LYS A 20 30.46 27.11 -30.79
CA LYS A 20 29.75 28.21 -30.14
C LYS A 20 30.55 28.92 -29.03
N MET A 21 31.75 28.47 -28.76
CA MET A 21 32.61 29.06 -27.74
C MET A 21 33.58 30.06 -28.34
N ARG A 22 33.65 31.28 -27.80
CA ARG A 22 34.66 32.28 -28.15
C ARG A 22 35.94 32.03 -27.34
N ARG A 23 37.06 31.86 -28.00
CA ARG A 23 38.37 31.82 -27.34
C ARG A 23 38.86 33.25 -27.16
N ILE A 24 39.16 33.62 -25.94
CA ILE A 24 39.88 34.86 -25.62
C ILE A 24 41.32 34.46 -25.38
N ILE A 25 42.20 34.94 -26.25
CA ILE A 25 43.67 34.77 -26.11
C ILE A 25 44.11 36.00 -25.32
N ALA A 26 44.58 35.80 -24.09
CA ALA A 26 45.15 36.86 -23.29
C ALA A 26 46.64 36.98 -23.64
N GLU A 27 47.16 38.19 -23.74
CA GLU A 27 48.58 38.45 -23.98
C GLU A 27 49.45 38.16 -22.76
N ASP A 28 48.90 37.95 -21.58
CA ASP A 28 49.61 37.61 -20.37
C ASP A 28 49.93 36.09 -20.34
N PRO A 29 51.22 35.70 -20.32
CA PRO A 29 51.64 34.29 -20.31
C PRO A 29 51.19 33.52 -19.06
N ASN A 30 50.75 34.15 -18.01
CA ASN A 30 50.16 33.53 -16.81
C ASN A 30 48.67 33.25 -16.93
N TRP A 31 48.02 33.66 -18.01
CA TRP A 31 46.60 33.40 -18.25
C TRP A 31 46.42 32.08 -19.04
N SER A 32 45.76 31.14 -18.43
CA SER A 32 45.30 29.95 -19.13
C SER A 32 44.26 30.32 -20.20
N LEU A 33 44.17 29.52 -21.29
CA LEU A 33 43.09 29.64 -22.29
C LEU A 33 41.75 29.46 -21.61
N ILE A 34 41.06 30.58 -21.32
CA ILE A 34 39.71 30.57 -20.72
C ILE A 34 38.70 30.43 -21.84
N ILE A 35 37.98 29.33 -21.85
CA ILE A 35 36.84 29.15 -22.73
C ILE A 35 35.65 29.92 -22.12
N VAL A 36 35.28 31.02 -22.72
CA VAL A 36 34.14 31.83 -22.29
C VAL A 36 32.85 31.20 -22.83
N PRO A 37 31.91 30.80 -22.00
CA PRO A 37 30.64 30.30 -22.45
C PRO A 37 29.88 31.32 -23.34
N SER A 38 29.04 30.86 -24.25
CA SER A 38 28.16 31.76 -25.01
C SER A 38 27.31 32.63 -24.10
N LEU A 39 26.92 33.83 -24.56
CA LEU A 39 26.04 34.74 -23.81
C LEU A 39 24.76 34.02 -23.35
N SER A 40 24.17 33.18 -24.22
CA SER A 40 23.01 32.38 -23.90
C SER A 40 23.26 31.47 -22.69
N ASN A 41 24.41 30.77 -22.66
CA ASN A 41 24.76 29.89 -21.53
C ASN A 41 25.00 30.68 -20.23
N LEU A 42 25.63 31.85 -20.30
CA LEU A 42 25.82 32.73 -19.17
C LEU A 42 24.47 33.24 -18.61
N CYS A 43 23.53 33.61 -19.50
CA CYS A 43 22.19 33.98 -19.10
C CYS A 43 21.46 32.82 -18.41
N LEU A 44 21.52 31.60 -18.96
CA LEU A 44 20.91 30.41 -18.34
C LEU A 44 21.53 30.09 -16.98
N GLN A 45 22.84 30.21 -16.84
CA GLN A 45 23.53 30.05 -15.54
C GLN A 45 23.04 31.10 -14.53
N SER A 46 22.90 32.35 -14.96
CA SER A 46 22.36 33.42 -14.10
C SER A 46 20.91 33.18 -13.70
N ILE A 47 20.06 32.68 -14.62
CA ILE A 47 18.68 32.28 -14.31
C ILE A 47 18.67 31.15 -13.28
N MET A 48 19.46 30.10 -13.46
CA MET A 48 19.53 28.99 -12.53
C MET A 48 20.02 29.41 -11.13
N LYS A 49 21.02 30.27 -11.06
CA LYS A 49 21.56 30.78 -9.79
C LYS A 49 20.54 31.61 -9.00
N ASN A 50 19.68 32.34 -9.72
CA ASN A 50 18.67 33.21 -9.12
C ASN A 50 17.26 32.60 -9.14
N PHE A 51 17.10 31.34 -9.50
CA PHE A 51 15.81 30.70 -9.78
C PHE A 51 14.84 30.76 -8.60
N GLU A 52 15.31 30.65 -7.37
CA GLU A 52 14.46 30.74 -6.18
C GLU A 52 13.80 32.12 -6.04
N LYS A 53 14.55 33.20 -6.31
CA LYS A 53 14.06 34.57 -6.13
C LYS A 53 13.27 35.07 -7.33
N LYS A 54 13.69 34.68 -8.54
CA LYS A 54 13.09 35.10 -9.81
C LYS A 54 13.04 33.91 -10.77
N PRO A 55 12.02 33.06 -10.68
CA PRO A 55 11.89 31.89 -11.53
C PRO A 55 11.46 32.29 -12.95
N ILE A 56 12.42 32.48 -13.84
CA ILE A 56 12.20 32.69 -15.26
C ILE A 56 12.26 31.34 -15.94
N PHE A 57 11.11 30.79 -16.35
CA PHE A 57 11.04 29.48 -16.97
C PHE A 57 10.11 29.41 -18.18
N GLU A 58 8.95 30.06 -18.14
CA GLU A 58 7.94 29.98 -19.19
C GLU A 58 8.44 30.55 -20.53
N ASP A 59 9.22 31.60 -20.49
CA ASP A 59 9.77 32.30 -21.65
C ASP A 59 10.96 31.58 -22.31
N LEU A 60 11.43 30.47 -21.71
CA LEU A 60 12.54 29.68 -22.26
C LEU A 60 12.08 28.79 -23.40
N THR A 61 12.91 28.64 -24.44
CA THR A 61 12.70 27.67 -25.52
C THR A 61 12.79 26.23 -24.98
N PRO A 62 12.23 25.23 -25.68
CA PRO A 62 12.28 23.82 -25.23
C PRO A 62 13.71 23.31 -24.96
N ILE A 63 14.69 23.74 -25.79
CA ILE A 63 16.11 23.36 -25.62
C ILE A 63 16.68 23.96 -24.34
N GLN A 64 16.36 25.23 -24.06
CA GLN A 64 16.80 25.94 -22.87
C GLN A 64 16.15 25.36 -21.60
N LYS A 65 14.85 24.99 -21.67
CA LYS A 65 14.14 24.30 -20.60
C LYS A 65 14.82 22.97 -20.26
N HIS A 66 15.16 22.19 -21.29
CA HIS A 66 15.88 20.93 -21.09
C HIS A 66 17.23 21.15 -20.40
N PHE A 67 18.02 22.12 -20.87
CA PHE A 67 19.29 22.49 -20.24
C PHE A 67 19.14 22.88 -18.76
N VAL A 68 18.08 23.65 -18.44
CA VAL A 68 17.78 24.04 -17.06
C VAL A 68 17.37 22.82 -16.23
N HIS A 69 16.52 21.92 -16.74
CA HIS A 69 16.10 20.71 -16.05
C HIS A 69 17.28 19.78 -15.67
N GLU A 70 18.30 19.70 -16.51
CA GLU A 70 19.48 18.89 -16.26
C GLU A 70 20.41 19.47 -15.18
N ARG A 71 20.40 20.79 -14.98
CA ARG A 71 21.42 21.48 -14.18
C ARG A 71 20.87 22.24 -12.98
N LEU A 72 19.57 22.51 -12.96
CA LEU A 72 18.91 23.23 -11.86
C LEU A 72 19.13 22.49 -10.54
N SER A 73 19.36 23.23 -9.46
CA SER A 73 19.54 22.63 -8.13
C SER A 73 18.31 21.85 -7.69
N THR A 74 18.52 20.63 -7.22
CA THR A 74 17.49 19.76 -6.64
C THR A 74 17.12 20.14 -5.21
N SER A 75 17.86 21.06 -4.57
CA SER A 75 17.61 21.56 -3.22
C SER A 75 16.68 22.79 -3.18
N LEU A 76 16.16 23.23 -4.32
CA LEU A 76 15.24 24.35 -4.39
C LEU A 76 13.92 24.06 -3.63
N PRO A 77 13.33 25.08 -2.98
CA PRO A 77 12.05 24.94 -2.29
C PRO A 77 10.94 24.44 -3.22
N LEU A 78 10.18 23.44 -2.77
CA LEU A 78 9.10 22.84 -3.56
C LEU A 78 8.00 23.86 -3.95
N ARG A 79 7.77 24.89 -3.13
CA ARG A 79 6.86 26.00 -3.46
C ARG A 79 7.18 26.68 -4.78
N VAL A 80 8.47 26.68 -5.20
CA VAL A 80 8.93 27.28 -6.44
C VAL A 80 8.86 26.29 -7.60
N THR A 81 9.26 25.04 -7.35
CA THR A 81 9.46 24.05 -8.42
C THR A 81 8.21 23.24 -8.75
N ALA A 82 7.34 23.00 -7.76
CA ALA A 82 6.20 22.09 -7.89
C ALA A 82 5.25 22.43 -9.05
N ASN A 83 4.92 23.71 -9.22
CA ASN A 83 3.98 24.14 -10.25
C ASN A 83 4.66 24.56 -11.56
N LEU A 84 5.92 25.00 -11.50
CA LEU A 84 6.65 25.51 -12.67
C LEU A 84 7.31 24.41 -13.49
N ILE A 85 7.86 23.38 -12.84
CA ILE A 85 8.63 22.33 -13.51
C ILE A 85 7.70 21.16 -13.82
N SER A 86 7.59 20.85 -15.11
CA SER A 86 6.86 19.66 -15.60
C SER A 86 7.56 18.37 -15.18
N ASP A 87 6.88 17.24 -15.34
CA ASP A 87 7.47 15.92 -15.12
C ASP A 87 8.67 15.66 -16.04
N GLY A 88 9.63 14.88 -15.56
CA GLY A 88 10.80 14.47 -16.35
C GLY A 88 12.13 14.52 -15.60
N VAL A 89 13.20 14.92 -16.31
CA VAL A 89 14.59 14.81 -15.87
C VAL A 89 14.89 15.50 -14.53
N TYR A 90 14.31 16.68 -14.28
CA TYR A 90 14.50 17.38 -13.00
C TYR A 90 14.00 16.53 -11.82
N TRP A 91 12.78 16.01 -11.91
CA TRP A 91 12.18 15.17 -10.85
C TRP A 91 12.88 13.83 -10.71
N LYS A 92 13.38 13.25 -11.82
CA LYS A 92 14.26 12.08 -11.79
C LYS A 92 15.48 12.33 -10.92
N ARG A 93 16.20 13.42 -11.15
CA ARG A 93 17.36 13.81 -10.35
C ARG A 93 17.02 14.05 -8.88
N CYS A 94 15.87 14.68 -8.62
CA CYS A 94 15.38 14.86 -7.24
C CYS A 94 15.11 13.52 -6.53
N CYS A 95 14.56 12.54 -7.25
CA CYS A 95 14.33 11.19 -6.71
C CYS A 95 15.65 10.45 -6.44
N GLU A 96 16.53 10.38 -7.45
CA GLU A 96 17.82 9.68 -7.36
C GLU A 96 18.77 10.26 -6.29
N GLN A 97 18.60 11.53 -5.94
CA GLN A 97 19.36 12.15 -4.85
C GLN A 97 18.84 11.75 -3.46
N ARG A 98 17.55 11.39 -3.34
CA ARG A 98 16.90 11.12 -2.05
C ARG A 98 16.76 9.64 -1.74
N TRP A 99 16.63 8.81 -2.75
CA TRP A 99 16.32 7.37 -2.59
C TRP A 99 17.25 6.54 -3.48
N ASP A 100 17.81 5.49 -2.91
CA ASP A 100 18.71 4.57 -3.62
C ASP A 100 18.00 3.75 -4.70
N LEU A 101 16.72 3.41 -4.47
CA LEU A 101 15.88 2.64 -5.38
C LEU A 101 14.71 3.48 -5.86
N CYS A 102 14.67 3.75 -7.16
CA CYS A 102 13.62 4.55 -7.81
C CYS A 102 13.02 3.78 -8.99
N ASP A 103 12.02 2.94 -8.70
CA ASP A 103 11.20 2.35 -9.75
C ASP A 103 9.92 3.18 -9.94
N PHE A 104 9.81 3.85 -11.09
CA PHE A 104 8.69 4.71 -11.42
C PHE A 104 7.56 4.01 -12.20
N SER A 105 7.72 2.71 -12.49
CA SER A 105 6.71 1.91 -13.22
C SER A 105 5.36 1.91 -12.50
N HIS A 106 5.37 1.73 -11.18
CA HIS A 106 4.18 1.76 -10.33
C HIS A 106 3.54 3.16 -10.16
N TYR A 107 4.23 4.21 -10.60
CA TYR A 107 3.78 5.59 -10.50
C TYR A 107 3.28 6.14 -11.85
N GLY A 108 2.86 5.24 -12.76
CA GLY A 108 2.38 5.63 -14.08
C GLY A 108 3.47 6.27 -14.95
N HIS A 109 4.71 5.84 -14.80
CA HIS A 109 5.91 6.37 -15.47
C HIS A 109 6.14 7.88 -15.24
N SER A 110 5.72 8.41 -14.08
CA SER A 110 5.89 9.82 -13.70
C SER A 110 6.87 9.95 -12.54
N TRP A 111 8.02 10.57 -12.78
CA TRP A 111 9.01 10.89 -11.76
C TRP A 111 8.49 11.90 -10.75
N LYS A 112 7.69 12.84 -11.20
CA LYS A 112 7.08 13.87 -10.36
C LYS A 112 6.07 13.26 -9.39
N ARG A 113 5.25 12.31 -9.87
CA ARG A 113 4.32 11.57 -9.03
C ARG A 113 5.08 10.75 -7.98
N LEU A 114 6.08 9.97 -8.39
CA LEU A 114 6.94 9.21 -7.46
C LEU A 114 7.53 10.12 -6.38
N PHE A 115 8.06 11.28 -6.79
CA PHE A 115 8.63 12.24 -5.83
C PHE A 115 7.61 12.70 -4.79
N PHE A 116 6.43 13.16 -5.22
CA PHE A 116 5.44 13.73 -4.31
C PHE A 116 4.76 12.69 -3.44
N GLU A 117 4.46 11.50 -3.96
CA GLU A 117 3.90 10.41 -3.16
C GLU A 117 4.89 10.01 -2.06
N ARG A 118 6.12 9.64 -2.38
CA ARG A 118 7.15 9.28 -1.39
C ARG A 118 7.52 10.41 -0.44
N HIS A 119 7.53 11.64 -0.91
CA HIS A 119 7.85 12.78 -0.04
C HIS A 119 6.74 13.00 1.00
N LEU A 120 5.47 12.90 0.61
CA LEU A 120 4.34 13.00 1.54
C LEU A 120 4.31 11.81 2.51
N GLU A 121 4.57 10.60 2.02
CA GLU A 121 4.71 9.40 2.85
C GLU A 121 5.78 9.59 3.93
N ASN A 122 6.98 10.05 3.57
CA ASN A 122 8.05 10.31 4.52
C ASN A 122 7.68 11.35 5.59
N ILE A 123 6.97 12.41 5.20
CA ILE A 123 6.53 13.43 6.15
C ILE A 123 5.54 12.82 7.16
N ILE A 124 4.64 11.97 6.73
CA ILE A 124 3.66 11.32 7.59
C ILE A 124 4.32 10.24 8.45
N GLU A 125 5.23 9.43 7.89
CA GLU A 125 5.96 8.39 8.62
C GLU A 125 6.86 8.93 9.75
N LEU A 126 7.31 10.18 9.61
CA LEU A 126 8.14 10.87 10.60
C LEU A 126 7.33 11.84 11.47
N PHE A 127 6.02 11.91 11.28
CA PHE A 127 5.15 12.75 12.08
C PHE A 127 4.99 12.17 13.49
N ILE A 128 5.31 12.97 14.49
CA ILE A 128 5.12 12.64 15.92
C ILE A 128 4.02 13.54 16.45
N PRO A 129 2.90 13.00 16.94
CA PRO A 129 1.84 13.78 17.58
C PRO A 129 2.39 14.68 18.68
N ASP A 130 1.83 15.86 18.82
CA ASP A 130 2.18 16.92 19.79
C ASP A 130 3.61 17.51 19.67
N VAL A 131 4.48 16.91 18.85
CA VAL A 131 5.84 17.42 18.55
C VAL A 131 5.88 18.05 17.17
N THR A 132 5.33 17.35 16.18
CA THR A 132 5.36 17.82 14.79
C THR A 132 4.11 18.65 14.47
N GLU A 133 4.31 19.87 13.97
CA GLU A 133 3.17 20.71 13.58
C GLU A 133 2.41 20.10 12.37
N THR A 134 1.11 19.93 12.50
CA THR A 134 0.23 19.48 11.40
C THR A 134 0.27 20.41 10.19
N LYS A 135 0.61 21.70 10.41
CA LYS A 135 0.80 22.69 9.35
C LYS A 135 1.86 22.27 8.33
N THR A 136 2.89 21.53 8.77
CA THR A 136 3.97 21.02 7.89
C THR A 136 3.40 20.10 6.81
N VAL A 137 2.54 19.15 7.21
CA VAL A 137 1.86 18.24 6.27
C VAL A 137 0.89 19.01 5.38
N LEU A 138 0.08 19.90 5.98
CA LEU A 138 -0.93 20.66 5.24
C LEU A 138 -0.34 21.63 4.23
N ALA A 139 0.84 22.18 4.47
CA ALA A 139 1.55 23.05 3.53
C ALA A 139 1.97 22.31 2.24
N MET A 140 2.12 20.98 2.31
CA MET A 140 2.45 20.17 1.13
C MET A 140 1.25 19.90 0.23
N VAL A 141 0.03 19.87 0.76
CA VAL A 141 -1.19 19.51 0.02
C VAL A 141 -1.39 20.32 -1.26
N PRO A 142 -1.30 21.66 -1.27
CA PRO A 142 -1.46 22.46 -2.50
C PRO A 142 -0.44 22.12 -3.59
N LEU A 143 0.74 21.62 -3.19
CA LEU A 143 1.84 21.29 -4.09
C LEU A 143 1.72 19.88 -4.68
N CYS A 144 1.14 18.93 -3.92
CA CYS A 144 1.14 17.51 -4.27
C CYS A 144 -0.24 16.94 -4.66
N ARG A 145 -1.36 17.55 -4.27
CA ARG A 145 -2.72 16.98 -4.42
C ARG A 145 -3.07 16.49 -5.83
N ASN A 146 -2.51 17.11 -6.85
CA ASN A 146 -2.77 16.75 -8.24
C ASN A 146 -1.96 15.51 -8.70
N TYR A 147 -0.92 15.16 -7.96
CA TYR A 147 0.02 14.08 -8.31
C TYR A 147 -0.16 12.85 -7.43
N VAL A 148 -0.64 13.02 -6.20
CA VAL A 148 -0.80 11.93 -5.23
C VAL A 148 -2.05 11.10 -5.56
N LYS A 149 -1.81 9.88 -6.01
CA LYS A 149 -2.84 8.86 -6.25
C LYS A 149 -2.74 7.68 -5.31
N ARG A 150 -1.55 7.42 -4.77
CA ARG A 150 -1.26 6.35 -3.81
C ARG A 150 -0.52 6.92 -2.62
N LEU A 151 -0.84 6.41 -1.45
CA LEU A 151 -0.07 6.57 -0.22
C LEU A 151 0.20 5.20 0.39
N ASP A 152 1.48 4.91 0.65
CA ASP A 152 1.95 3.67 1.26
C ASP A 152 2.74 3.99 2.52
N ILE A 153 2.02 4.08 3.64
CA ILE A 153 2.56 4.48 4.93
C ILE A 153 2.81 3.25 5.76
N SER A 154 4.07 2.90 5.90
CA SER A 154 4.53 1.66 6.49
C SER A 154 4.90 1.77 7.98
N GLN A 155 4.80 2.98 8.53
CA GLN A 155 4.86 3.22 9.98
C GLN A 155 4.05 4.47 10.37
N LEU A 156 3.60 4.50 11.61
CA LEU A 156 3.01 5.66 12.26
C LEU A 156 3.60 5.77 13.66
N LEU A 157 4.15 6.94 13.99
CA LEU A 157 4.81 7.16 15.27
C LEU A 157 3.78 7.59 16.32
N PRO A 158 3.83 7.00 17.53
CA PRO A 158 3.04 7.46 18.68
C PRO A 158 3.63 8.75 19.26
N PRO A 159 2.89 9.46 20.13
CA PRO A 159 3.43 10.61 20.86
C PRO A 159 4.58 10.18 21.76
N VAL A 160 5.53 11.09 21.95
CA VAL A 160 6.63 10.89 22.89
C VAL A 160 6.07 11.06 24.30
N LYS A 161 6.13 9.99 25.10
CA LYS A 161 5.84 10.10 26.53
C LYS A 161 7.04 10.71 27.22
N GLU A 162 6.87 11.86 27.87
CA GLU A 162 7.83 12.30 28.85
C GLU A 162 7.89 11.26 30.01
N PRO A 163 9.09 10.88 30.47
CA PRO A 163 9.18 10.03 31.64
C PRO A 163 8.49 10.77 32.80
N GLN A 164 7.36 10.24 33.25
CA GLN A 164 6.78 10.69 34.50
C GLN A 164 7.80 10.35 35.58
N GLU A 165 8.41 11.36 36.19
CA GLU A 165 9.11 11.18 37.44
C GLU A 165 8.07 10.58 38.39
N GLU A 166 8.32 9.34 38.86
CA GLU A 166 7.51 8.73 39.90
C GLU A 166 7.72 9.55 41.17
N GLU A 167 6.96 10.61 41.34
CA GLU A 167 6.80 11.22 42.66
C GLU A 167 6.10 10.20 43.54
N VAL A 168 6.88 9.59 44.42
CA VAL A 168 6.39 8.75 45.51
C VAL A 168 5.68 9.68 46.49
N GLU A 169 4.44 10.03 46.20
CA GLU A 169 3.61 10.75 47.15
C GLU A 169 3.08 9.80 48.20
N TYR A 170 3.62 9.93 49.41
CA TYR A 170 3.01 9.47 50.66
C TYR A 170 1.75 10.30 50.92
N GLY A 171 0.61 9.73 50.66
CA GLY A 171 -0.67 9.98 51.33
C GLY A 171 -1.21 11.40 51.43
N SER A 172 -2.16 11.72 50.52
CA SER A 172 -3.39 12.42 50.93
C SER A 172 -4.47 12.23 49.85
N GLU A 173 -5.62 11.66 50.28
CA GLU A 173 -6.87 11.64 49.54
C GLU A 173 -7.36 13.09 49.33
N LEU A 174 -7.15 13.65 48.18
CA LEU A 174 -7.96 14.71 47.65
C LEU A 174 -8.16 14.40 46.15
N THR A 175 -9.37 13.94 45.82
CA THR A 175 -9.89 13.83 44.46
C THR A 175 -9.92 15.21 43.83
N ILE A 176 -8.87 15.55 43.11
CA ILE A 176 -8.91 16.60 42.10
C ILE A 176 -9.15 15.87 40.81
N ASP A 177 -10.30 16.16 40.16
CA ASP A 177 -10.54 15.83 38.73
C ASP A 177 -9.45 16.50 37.89
N ASN A 178 -8.29 15.86 37.82
CA ASN A 178 -7.30 16.18 36.81
C ASN A 178 -7.92 15.73 35.49
N GLU A 179 -8.43 16.66 34.70
CA GLU A 179 -8.61 16.47 33.28
C GLU A 179 -7.31 15.88 32.77
N TYR A 180 -7.35 14.61 32.40
CA TYR A 180 -6.21 13.85 31.89
C TYR A 180 -5.81 14.52 30.58
N ASP A 181 -4.83 15.40 30.65
CA ASP A 181 -4.26 16.10 29.50
C ASP A 181 -3.35 15.13 28.74
N GLY A 182 -3.95 14.01 28.32
CA GLY A 182 -3.30 13.01 27.49
C GLY A 182 -3.01 13.57 26.10
N PRO A 183 -2.16 12.92 25.31
CA PRO A 183 -1.81 13.39 23.98
C PRO A 183 -3.06 13.68 23.16
N SER A 184 -3.03 14.74 22.36
CA SER A 184 -4.17 15.17 21.54
C SER A 184 -4.59 14.11 20.53
N MET A 185 -3.63 13.32 20.07
CA MET A 185 -3.76 12.23 19.10
C MET A 185 -2.83 11.08 19.48
N ASP A 186 -3.24 9.84 19.14
CA ASP A 186 -2.39 8.66 19.35
C ASP A 186 -1.41 8.45 18.19
N HIS A 187 -1.84 8.79 16.94
CA HIS A 187 -1.02 8.80 15.74
C HIS A 187 -1.46 9.95 14.81
N PHE A 188 -0.89 10.00 13.61
CA PHE A 188 -1.27 11.02 12.61
C PHE A 188 -2.77 10.97 12.25
N ASP A 189 -3.45 12.10 12.36
CA ASP A 189 -4.87 12.23 12.03
C ASP A 189 -5.12 12.34 10.52
N PHE A 190 -5.53 11.24 9.89
CA PHE A 190 -5.86 11.21 8.47
C PHE A 190 -7.08 12.07 8.09
N ASN A 191 -7.92 12.44 9.05
CA ASN A 191 -9.11 13.25 8.77
C ASN A 191 -8.78 14.66 8.28
N ILE A 192 -7.62 15.19 8.67
CA ILE A 192 -7.15 16.50 8.21
C ILE A 192 -6.61 16.49 6.78
N LEU A 193 -6.23 15.31 6.25
CA LEU A 193 -5.51 15.14 4.99
C LEU A 193 -6.39 14.56 3.86
N LEU A 194 -7.08 13.41 4.11
CA LEU A 194 -7.69 12.63 3.04
C LEU A 194 -8.77 13.40 2.26
N ASN A 195 -9.51 14.29 2.91
CA ASN A 195 -10.51 15.12 2.25
C ASN A 195 -9.94 16.15 1.26
N LYS A 196 -8.62 16.41 1.34
CA LYS A 196 -7.90 17.38 0.50
C LYS A 196 -7.16 16.72 -0.67
N LEU A 197 -6.95 15.40 -0.61
CA LEU A 197 -6.31 14.60 -1.66
C LEU A 197 -7.37 14.06 -2.63
N THR A 198 -7.83 14.93 -3.52
CA THR A 198 -8.96 14.65 -4.42
C THR A 198 -8.71 13.56 -5.46
N ASN A 199 -7.45 13.18 -5.68
CA ASN A 199 -7.04 12.17 -6.67
C ASN A 199 -6.54 10.87 -6.03
N LEU A 200 -6.66 10.73 -4.69
CA LEU A 200 -6.21 9.53 -3.99
C LEU A 200 -7.07 8.32 -4.36
N GLU A 201 -6.43 7.31 -4.91
CA GLU A 201 -7.06 6.05 -5.35
C GLU A 201 -6.67 4.87 -4.45
N GLU A 202 -5.46 4.88 -3.87
CA GLU A 202 -4.91 3.78 -3.09
C GLU A 202 -4.37 4.29 -1.75
N LEU A 203 -4.78 3.64 -0.66
CA LEU A 203 -4.32 3.96 0.68
C LEU A 203 -3.87 2.67 1.38
N HIS A 204 -2.59 2.60 1.69
CA HIS A 204 -1.97 1.53 2.45
C HIS A 204 -1.48 2.10 3.78
N LEU A 205 -1.90 1.53 4.88
CA LEU A 205 -1.53 1.96 6.23
C LEU A 205 -1.10 0.78 7.08
N VAL A 206 -0.06 0.98 7.87
CA VAL A 206 0.37 0.05 8.93
C VAL A 206 0.60 0.82 10.21
N TYR A 207 -0.17 0.53 11.23
CA TYR A 207 0.02 1.08 12.58
C TYR A 207 1.12 0.30 13.28
N ARG A 208 2.35 0.70 13.04
CA ARG A 208 3.54 0.14 13.68
C ARG A 208 4.69 1.13 13.69
N VAL A 209 5.67 0.90 14.56
CA VAL A 209 6.96 1.58 14.56
C VAL A 209 8.01 0.64 13.97
N LYS A 210 8.76 1.12 12.97
CA LYS A 210 9.93 0.41 12.44
C LYS A 210 11.11 0.64 13.41
N GLN A 211 11.94 -0.36 13.61
CA GLN A 211 13.21 -0.23 14.34
C GLN A 211 13.07 0.25 15.80
N CYS A 212 12.06 -0.24 16.53
CA CYS A 212 11.87 0.07 17.94
C CYS A 212 12.98 -0.45 18.87
N GLY A 213 13.85 -1.35 18.40
CA GLY A 213 15.01 -1.85 19.15
C GLY A 213 14.64 -2.45 20.49
N MET A 214 15.41 -2.09 21.54
CA MET A 214 15.18 -2.57 22.92
C MET A 214 13.99 -1.88 23.63
N ASN A 215 13.46 -0.82 23.07
CA ASN A 215 12.30 -0.08 23.59
C ASN A 215 10.98 -0.60 23.02
N PHE A 216 10.93 -1.88 22.66
CA PHE A 216 9.74 -2.52 22.11
C PHE A 216 8.60 -2.52 23.14
N GLU A 217 7.43 -2.00 22.72
CA GLU A 217 6.16 -2.12 23.41
C GLU A 217 5.08 -2.61 22.43
N TRP A 218 4.22 -3.53 22.86
CA TRP A 218 3.13 -4.04 22.01
C TRP A 218 2.22 -2.93 21.46
N LYS A 219 2.03 -1.85 22.21
CA LYS A 219 1.25 -0.67 21.81
C LYS A 219 1.79 0.04 20.58
N MET A 220 3.06 -0.17 20.24
CA MET A 220 3.68 0.38 19.03
C MET A 220 3.19 -0.28 17.73
N PHE A 221 2.34 -1.31 17.83
CA PHE A 221 1.82 -2.10 16.70
C PHE A 221 0.30 -2.13 16.66
N GLU A 222 -0.36 -1.21 17.31
CA GLU A 222 -1.80 -1.22 17.52
C GLU A 222 -2.46 0.05 17.00
N MET A 223 -3.54 -0.11 16.24
CA MET A 223 -4.46 0.98 15.93
C MET A 223 -5.36 1.22 17.14
N THR A 224 -5.33 2.42 17.71
CA THR A 224 -6.23 2.75 18.82
C THR A 224 -7.67 2.97 18.36
N ASN A 225 -8.61 3.02 19.29
CA ASN A 225 -10.01 3.35 18.96
C ASN A 225 -10.16 4.77 18.43
N ARG A 226 -9.35 5.73 18.92
CA ARG A 226 -9.34 7.12 18.44
C ARG A 226 -8.85 7.21 16.99
N ASP A 227 -7.74 6.54 16.67
CA ASP A 227 -7.23 6.43 15.31
C ASP A 227 -8.27 5.82 14.37
N CYS A 228 -8.92 4.74 14.83
CA CYS A 228 -9.94 4.05 14.06
C CYS A 228 -11.14 4.97 13.74
N GLU A 229 -11.65 5.72 14.71
CA GLU A 229 -12.76 6.66 14.50
C GLU A 229 -12.38 7.80 13.56
N SER A 230 -11.18 8.36 13.74
CA SER A 230 -10.66 9.42 12.88
C SER A 230 -10.47 8.93 11.45
N LEU A 231 -9.80 7.79 11.26
CA LEU A 231 -9.62 7.18 9.95
C LEU A 231 -10.96 6.84 9.28
N ALA A 232 -11.92 6.28 10.02
CA ALA A 232 -13.24 5.94 9.50
C ALA A 232 -14.00 7.16 8.97
N LYS A 233 -13.92 8.30 9.67
CA LYS A 233 -14.47 9.59 9.21
C LYS A 233 -13.78 10.08 7.94
N ALA A 234 -12.44 9.99 7.91
CA ALA A 234 -11.62 10.37 6.77
C ALA A 234 -11.95 9.54 5.52
N LEU A 235 -12.07 8.21 5.65
CA LEU A 235 -12.42 7.30 4.57
C LEU A 235 -13.80 7.62 3.97
N LYS A 236 -14.79 7.95 4.80
CA LYS A 236 -16.11 8.36 4.33
C LYS A 236 -16.06 9.60 3.43
N SER A 237 -15.10 10.50 3.65
CA SER A 237 -14.93 11.73 2.86
C SER A 237 -14.16 11.50 1.56
N CYS A 238 -13.28 10.49 1.48
CA CYS A 238 -12.42 10.20 0.33
C CYS A 238 -13.16 9.38 -0.74
N LYS A 239 -13.91 10.06 -1.63
CA LYS A 239 -14.80 9.41 -2.62
C LYS A 239 -14.08 8.75 -3.80
N THR A 240 -12.79 9.01 -4.00
CA THR A 240 -12.00 8.49 -5.11
C THR A 240 -11.26 7.19 -4.76
N LEU A 241 -11.26 6.79 -3.49
CA LEU A 241 -10.51 5.63 -3.00
C LEU A 241 -11.05 4.33 -3.61
N LYS A 242 -10.17 3.59 -4.27
CA LYS A 242 -10.45 2.30 -4.91
C LYS A 242 -9.91 1.13 -4.12
N LEU A 243 -8.76 1.31 -3.46
CA LEU A 243 -8.07 0.31 -2.67
C LEU A 243 -7.75 0.83 -1.27
N LEU A 244 -8.18 0.09 -0.26
CA LEU A 244 -7.78 0.29 1.14
C LEU A 244 -7.05 -0.96 1.64
N ARG A 245 -5.82 -0.78 2.08
CA ARG A 245 -5.05 -1.80 2.79
C ARG A 245 -4.70 -1.30 4.18
N LEU A 246 -5.15 -2.04 5.17
CA LEU A 246 -4.91 -1.77 6.58
C LEU A 246 -4.55 -3.10 7.25
N HIS A 247 -3.27 -3.45 7.16
CA HIS A 247 -2.75 -4.75 7.59
C HIS A 247 -1.77 -4.60 8.75
N GLN A 248 -1.54 -5.68 9.50
CA GLN A 248 -0.57 -5.69 10.60
C GLN A 248 -0.76 -4.52 11.60
N SER A 249 -2.00 -4.24 11.98
CA SER A 249 -2.37 -3.07 12.79
C SER A 249 -3.21 -3.46 14.00
N HIS A 250 -3.20 -4.72 14.38
CA HIS A 250 -3.95 -5.31 15.51
C HIS A 250 -5.45 -4.94 15.53
N ILE A 251 -6.07 -4.81 14.34
CA ILE A 251 -7.50 -4.50 14.25
C ILE A 251 -8.32 -5.65 14.80
N GLU A 252 -9.11 -5.37 15.81
CA GLU A 252 -10.06 -6.28 16.42
C GLU A 252 -11.49 -6.09 15.84
N ASP A 253 -12.44 -6.89 16.35
CA ASP A 253 -13.82 -6.85 15.95
C ASP A 253 -14.46 -5.45 16.05
N GLN A 254 -14.13 -4.69 17.08
CA GLN A 254 -14.73 -3.37 17.31
C GLN A 254 -14.25 -2.36 16.27
N GLN A 255 -12.93 -2.26 16.06
CA GLN A 255 -12.38 -1.38 15.04
C GLN A 255 -12.85 -1.77 13.64
N CYS A 256 -12.86 -3.08 13.32
CA CYS A 256 -13.40 -3.57 12.06
C CYS A 256 -14.85 -3.11 11.83
N ARG A 257 -15.71 -3.20 12.84
CA ARG A 257 -17.12 -2.76 12.74
C ARG A 257 -17.25 -1.26 12.51
N VAL A 258 -16.40 -0.44 13.16
CA VAL A 258 -16.39 1.02 12.98
C VAL A 258 -15.97 1.38 11.56
N LEU A 259 -14.86 0.80 11.07
CA LEU A 259 -14.37 1.03 9.70
C LEU A 259 -15.41 0.62 8.67
N VAL A 260 -15.93 -0.62 8.78
CA VAL A 260 -16.95 -1.14 7.86
C VAL A 260 -18.18 -0.26 7.82
N LYS A 261 -18.68 0.23 8.97
CA LYS A 261 -19.84 1.13 9.04
C LYS A 261 -19.69 2.36 8.14
N HIS A 262 -18.49 2.92 8.05
CA HIS A 262 -18.21 4.11 7.25
C HIS A 262 -17.88 3.80 5.78
N LEU A 263 -17.56 2.53 5.48
CA LEU A 263 -17.32 2.04 4.11
C LEU A 263 -18.58 1.50 3.42
N LEU A 264 -19.71 1.34 4.16
CA LEU A 264 -20.98 0.95 3.55
C LEU A 264 -21.36 1.96 2.45
N ASP A 265 -21.78 1.44 1.28
CA ASP A 265 -22.16 2.23 0.11
C ASP A 265 -21.06 3.18 -0.41
N HIS A 266 -19.79 2.90 -0.11
CA HIS A 266 -18.68 3.70 -0.64
C HIS A 266 -18.65 3.62 -2.19
N PRO A 267 -18.62 4.77 -2.91
CA PRO A 267 -18.90 4.77 -4.35
C PRO A 267 -17.83 4.09 -5.20
N SER A 268 -16.57 4.15 -4.76
CA SER A 268 -15.42 3.77 -5.60
C SER A 268 -14.63 2.58 -5.09
N LEU A 269 -14.80 2.17 -3.82
CA LEU A 269 -13.98 1.11 -3.21
C LEU A 269 -14.23 -0.24 -3.93
N ARG A 270 -13.13 -0.84 -4.40
CA ARG A 270 -13.09 -2.12 -5.12
C ARG A 270 -12.27 -3.18 -4.40
N GLU A 271 -11.23 -2.76 -3.71
CA GLU A 271 -10.33 -3.67 -3.00
C GLU A 271 -10.24 -3.29 -1.52
N LEU A 272 -10.42 -4.30 -0.65
CA LEU A 272 -10.25 -4.18 0.79
C LEU A 272 -9.31 -5.27 1.29
N ASN A 273 -8.25 -4.85 1.97
CA ASN A 273 -7.29 -5.76 2.57
C ASN A 273 -7.14 -5.44 4.07
N PHE A 274 -7.64 -6.35 4.89
CA PHE A 274 -7.52 -6.37 6.35
C PHE A 274 -6.74 -7.59 6.85
N SER A 275 -5.78 -8.08 6.05
CA SER A 275 -4.97 -9.23 6.43
C SER A 275 -4.06 -8.94 7.62
N HIS A 276 -3.62 -10.00 8.30
CA HIS A 276 -2.69 -9.94 9.44
C HIS A 276 -3.20 -9.04 10.57
N ASN A 277 -4.43 -9.28 11.00
CA ASN A 277 -5.09 -8.57 12.10
C ASN A 277 -5.72 -9.56 13.09
N LEU A 278 -6.54 -9.09 14.01
CA LEU A 278 -7.18 -9.88 15.06
C LEU A 278 -8.70 -9.99 14.89
N ILE A 279 -9.19 -9.82 13.65
CA ILE A 279 -10.62 -9.82 13.34
C ILE A 279 -11.20 -11.21 13.60
N GLY A 280 -12.22 -11.25 14.46
CA GLY A 280 -12.97 -12.46 14.76
C GLY A 280 -14.32 -12.52 14.05
N ASP A 281 -15.25 -13.30 14.61
CA ASP A 281 -16.55 -13.58 14.02
C ASP A 281 -17.48 -12.36 13.98
N ARG A 282 -17.36 -11.45 14.94
CA ARG A 282 -18.18 -10.23 14.97
C ARG A 282 -17.76 -9.26 13.87
N GLY A 283 -16.46 -9.12 13.62
CA GLY A 283 -15.91 -8.36 12.50
C GLY A 283 -16.27 -8.99 11.16
N ALA A 284 -16.15 -10.32 11.04
CA ALA A 284 -16.54 -11.07 9.87
C ALA A 284 -18.02 -10.88 9.50
N ARG A 285 -18.93 -10.79 10.49
CA ARG A 285 -20.35 -10.43 10.26
C ARG A 285 -20.53 -9.02 9.72
N ALA A 286 -19.71 -8.07 10.18
CA ALA A 286 -19.72 -6.71 9.64
C ALA A 286 -19.23 -6.69 8.19
N ILE A 287 -18.16 -7.42 7.88
CA ILE A 287 -17.66 -7.60 6.51
C ILE A 287 -18.72 -8.24 5.61
N GLY A 288 -19.45 -9.26 6.09
CA GLY A 288 -20.59 -9.82 5.37
C GLY A 288 -21.66 -8.78 5.02
N LYS A 289 -21.95 -7.82 5.92
CA LYS A 289 -22.86 -6.70 5.62
C LYS A 289 -22.27 -5.76 4.55
N LEU A 290 -20.95 -5.52 4.60
CA LEU A 290 -20.27 -4.71 3.61
C LEU A 290 -20.39 -5.34 2.21
N LEU A 291 -20.16 -6.65 2.08
CA LEU A 291 -20.29 -7.37 0.82
C LEU A 291 -21.67 -7.22 0.17
N ASN A 292 -22.73 -7.11 0.98
CA ASN A 292 -24.10 -6.91 0.48
C ASN A 292 -24.40 -5.46 0.05
N ARG A 293 -23.55 -4.49 0.42
CA ARG A 293 -23.80 -3.06 0.23
C ARG A 293 -22.65 -2.33 -0.43
N SER A 294 -21.68 -3.05 -0.95
CA SER A 294 -20.51 -2.47 -1.61
C SER A 294 -20.34 -3.03 -3.02
N LYS A 295 -19.43 -2.40 -3.76
CA LYS A 295 -18.98 -2.87 -5.07
C LYS A 295 -17.60 -3.50 -4.98
N LEU A 296 -17.29 -4.16 -3.86
CA LEU A 296 -16.00 -4.83 -3.69
C LEU A 296 -15.84 -5.97 -4.69
N GLU A 297 -14.67 -5.97 -5.30
CA GLU A 297 -14.21 -6.98 -6.25
C GLU A 297 -13.15 -7.90 -5.61
N ILE A 298 -12.33 -7.36 -4.71
CA ILE A 298 -11.26 -8.11 -4.03
C ILE A 298 -11.38 -7.89 -2.51
N LEU A 299 -11.45 -8.99 -1.77
CA LEU A 299 -11.45 -9.00 -0.32
C LEU A 299 -10.35 -9.91 0.21
N ASN A 300 -9.40 -9.35 0.94
CA ASN A 300 -8.37 -10.09 1.65
C ASN A 300 -8.52 -9.89 3.16
N ILE A 301 -8.87 -10.96 3.86
CA ILE A 301 -8.97 -11.04 5.33
C ILE A 301 -8.19 -12.26 5.84
N SER A 302 -7.09 -12.58 5.16
CA SER A 302 -6.20 -13.67 5.56
C SER A 302 -5.48 -13.33 6.87
N ASP A 303 -5.08 -14.37 7.58
CA ASP A 303 -4.36 -14.28 8.85
C ASP A 303 -5.09 -13.39 9.86
N ASN A 304 -6.25 -13.91 10.29
CA ASN A 304 -7.14 -13.32 11.28
C ASN A 304 -7.67 -14.42 12.22
N ASN A 305 -8.61 -14.08 13.10
CA ASN A 305 -9.20 -14.99 14.09
C ASN A 305 -10.64 -15.45 13.72
N ILE A 306 -10.93 -15.52 12.41
CA ILE A 306 -12.27 -15.90 11.92
C ILE A 306 -12.47 -17.41 12.10
N THR A 307 -13.60 -17.79 12.71
CA THR A 307 -13.97 -19.19 12.89
C THR A 307 -15.22 -19.56 12.07
N GLY A 308 -15.77 -20.76 12.27
CA GLY A 308 -16.96 -21.25 11.55
C GLY A 308 -18.12 -20.28 11.51
N PRO A 309 -18.57 -19.70 12.65
CA PRO A 309 -19.65 -18.71 12.69
C PRO A 309 -19.40 -17.44 11.86
N GLY A 310 -18.15 -16.93 11.86
CA GLY A 310 -17.74 -15.79 11.02
C GLY A 310 -17.77 -16.14 9.55
N ALA A 311 -17.23 -17.31 9.19
CA ALA A 311 -17.25 -17.82 7.83
C ALA A 311 -18.67 -18.03 7.29
N LYS A 312 -19.60 -18.54 8.12
CA LYS A 312 -21.02 -18.61 7.76
C LYS A 312 -21.64 -17.27 7.42
N ALA A 313 -21.27 -16.22 8.17
CA ALA A 313 -21.77 -14.87 7.88
C ALA A 313 -21.26 -14.35 6.53
N ILE A 314 -19.99 -14.61 6.21
CA ILE A 314 -19.39 -14.29 4.90
C ILE A 314 -20.06 -15.12 3.80
N ALA A 315 -20.25 -16.43 4.01
CA ALA A 315 -20.92 -17.33 3.07
C ALA A 315 -22.33 -16.88 2.73
N ASN A 316 -23.11 -16.48 3.73
CA ASN A 316 -24.45 -15.95 3.52
C ASN A 316 -24.48 -14.65 2.70
N ALA A 317 -23.44 -13.82 2.82
CA ALA A 317 -23.30 -12.64 1.96
C ALA A 317 -22.87 -13.06 0.55
N LEU A 318 -21.91 -13.97 0.44
CA LEU A 318 -21.36 -14.46 -0.83
C LEU A 318 -22.44 -15.09 -1.72
N SER A 319 -23.40 -15.83 -1.13
CA SER A 319 -24.50 -16.45 -1.88
C SER A 319 -25.41 -15.46 -2.63
N LYS A 320 -25.39 -14.18 -2.23
CA LYS A 320 -26.19 -13.09 -2.82
C LYS A 320 -25.34 -12.03 -3.52
N ASN A 321 -24.03 -12.04 -3.28
CA ASN A 321 -23.11 -11.06 -3.82
C ASN A 321 -22.83 -11.33 -5.30
N SER A 322 -22.86 -10.27 -6.10
CA SER A 322 -22.64 -10.31 -7.55
C SER A 322 -21.44 -9.47 -8.01
N THR A 323 -20.54 -9.07 -7.10
CA THR A 323 -19.41 -8.19 -7.42
C THR A 323 -18.05 -8.76 -7.05
N LEU A 324 -17.98 -9.62 -6.04
CA LEU A 324 -16.73 -10.14 -5.50
C LEU A 324 -16.12 -11.18 -6.44
N LEU A 325 -14.93 -10.88 -6.96
CA LEU A 325 -14.17 -11.74 -7.85
C LEU A 325 -13.12 -12.57 -7.11
N SER A 326 -12.58 -12.04 -6.02
CA SER A 326 -11.51 -12.69 -5.25
C SER A 326 -11.77 -12.61 -3.75
N LEU A 327 -11.70 -13.76 -3.08
CA LEU A 327 -11.86 -13.90 -1.63
C LEU A 327 -10.66 -14.65 -1.05
N ASN A 328 -9.90 -14.00 -0.19
CA ASN A 328 -8.80 -14.62 0.54
C ASN A 328 -9.12 -14.71 2.04
N LEU A 329 -9.28 -15.94 2.52
CA LEU A 329 -9.53 -16.33 3.91
C LEU A 329 -8.38 -17.18 4.50
N ARG A 330 -7.23 -17.26 3.82
CA ARG A 330 -6.07 -18.06 4.26
C ARG A 330 -5.72 -17.76 5.72
N LEU A 331 -5.16 -18.75 6.44
CA LEU A 331 -4.67 -18.58 7.81
C LEU A 331 -5.74 -18.03 8.77
N ASN A 332 -6.93 -18.62 8.74
CA ASN A 332 -7.99 -18.46 9.73
C ASN A 332 -8.28 -19.82 10.39
N ARG A 333 -9.37 -19.94 11.13
CA ARG A 333 -9.76 -21.16 11.83
C ARG A 333 -11.19 -21.57 11.48
N LEU A 334 -11.46 -21.62 10.14
CA LEU A 334 -12.83 -21.83 9.63
C LEU A 334 -13.38 -23.21 9.97
N ARG A 335 -12.51 -24.23 10.02
CA ARG A 335 -12.88 -25.63 10.18
C ARG A 335 -13.91 -26.06 9.14
N ASP A 336 -14.42 -27.27 9.25
CA ASP A 336 -15.40 -27.78 8.27
C ASP A 336 -16.73 -27.01 8.33
N GLU A 337 -17.14 -26.52 9.50
CA GLU A 337 -18.32 -25.69 9.64
C GLU A 337 -18.30 -24.47 8.71
N GLY A 338 -17.16 -23.77 8.64
CA GLY A 338 -16.97 -22.63 7.75
C GLY A 338 -16.72 -23.02 6.30
N GLY A 339 -15.89 -24.04 6.08
CA GLY A 339 -15.56 -24.54 4.76
C GLY A 339 -16.77 -25.05 3.98
N GLU A 340 -17.62 -25.86 4.61
CA GLU A 340 -18.89 -26.34 4.02
C GLU A 340 -19.85 -25.18 3.73
N ALA A 341 -19.93 -24.19 4.62
CA ALA A 341 -20.79 -23.02 4.40
C ALA A 341 -20.36 -22.22 3.17
N ILE A 342 -19.03 -22.01 2.99
CA ILE A 342 -18.48 -21.37 1.80
C ILE A 342 -18.77 -22.21 0.55
N GLY A 343 -18.52 -23.52 0.61
CA GLY A 343 -18.85 -24.44 -0.48
C GLY A 343 -20.32 -24.35 -0.88
N LYS A 344 -21.23 -24.40 0.08
CA LYS A 344 -22.67 -24.26 -0.17
C LYS A 344 -23.05 -22.91 -0.81
N ALA A 345 -22.43 -21.83 -0.40
CA ALA A 345 -22.67 -20.51 -0.99
C ALA A 345 -22.20 -20.44 -2.46
N LEU A 346 -21.11 -21.10 -2.79
CA LEU A 346 -20.56 -21.14 -4.14
C LEU A 346 -21.38 -21.96 -5.14
N LEU A 347 -22.27 -22.84 -4.70
CA LEU A 347 -23.21 -23.52 -5.59
C LEU A 347 -24.20 -22.54 -6.24
N SER A 348 -24.48 -21.40 -5.60
CA SER A 348 -25.37 -20.36 -6.13
C SER A 348 -24.61 -19.11 -6.61
N ASN A 349 -23.33 -18.96 -6.27
CA ASN A 349 -22.52 -17.82 -6.69
C ASN A 349 -21.82 -18.09 -8.03
N ASN A 350 -22.13 -17.28 -9.04
CA ASN A 350 -21.57 -17.36 -10.38
C ASN A 350 -20.66 -16.16 -10.72
N VAL A 351 -19.98 -15.59 -9.73
CA VAL A 351 -19.17 -14.39 -9.90
C VAL A 351 -17.74 -14.58 -9.38
N LEU A 352 -17.57 -15.34 -8.29
CA LEU A 352 -16.26 -15.54 -7.68
C LEU A 352 -15.34 -16.32 -8.62
N HIS A 353 -14.12 -15.79 -8.83
CA HIS A 353 -13.08 -16.39 -9.67
C HIS A 353 -11.94 -17.00 -8.85
N HIS A 354 -11.61 -16.38 -7.72
CA HIS A 354 -10.47 -16.77 -6.90
C HIS A 354 -10.90 -17.00 -5.45
N LEU A 355 -10.64 -18.20 -4.94
CA LEU A 355 -10.91 -18.58 -3.55
C LEU A 355 -9.65 -19.11 -2.89
N HIS A 356 -9.26 -18.52 -1.77
CA HIS A 356 -8.12 -18.98 -0.98
C HIS A 356 -8.55 -19.39 0.43
N LEU A 357 -8.51 -20.69 0.72
CA LEU A 357 -8.85 -21.30 2.02
C LEU A 357 -7.66 -22.05 2.64
N GLY A 358 -6.43 -21.79 2.19
CA GLY A 358 -5.25 -22.47 2.72
C GLY A 358 -5.08 -22.24 4.22
N ALA A 359 -4.62 -23.25 4.95
CA ALA A 359 -4.35 -23.20 6.39
C ALA A 359 -5.57 -22.72 7.21
N ASN A 360 -6.67 -23.47 7.15
CA ASN A 360 -7.93 -23.15 7.83
C ASN A 360 -8.48 -24.27 8.71
N GLU A 361 -7.70 -25.31 8.99
CA GLU A 361 -8.14 -26.50 9.75
C GLU A 361 -9.34 -27.19 9.10
N VAL A 362 -9.52 -27.07 7.76
CA VAL A 362 -10.57 -27.78 7.04
C VAL A 362 -10.12 -29.18 6.68
N THR A 363 -11.09 -30.12 6.59
CA THR A 363 -10.82 -31.54 6.37
C THR A 363 -11.67 -32.12 5.24
N THR A 364 -11.81 -33.44 5.18
CA THR A 364 -12.58 -34.20 4.17
C THR A 364 -14.00 -33.62 3.92
N PRO A 365 -14.85 -33.31 4.93
CA PRO A 365 -16.18 -32.74 4.69
C PRO A 365 -16.16 -31.48 3.82
N THR A 366 -15.22 -30.56 4.08
CA THR A 366 -15.04 -29.35 3.24
C THR A 366 -14.61 -29.73 1.82
N ALA A 367 -13.67 -30.67 1.65
CA ALA A 367 -13.24 -31.15 0.32
C ALA A 367 -14.42 -31.70 -0.48
N ILE A 368 -15.29 -32.50 0.15
CA ILE A 368 -16.53 -33.02 -0.46
C ILE A 368 -17.52 -31.90 -0.81
N ALA A 369 -17.66 -30.89 0.03
CA ALA A 369 -18.51 -29.73 -0.29
C ALA A 369 -17.98 -28.94 -1.48
N LEU A 370 -16.66 -28.71 -1.55
CA LEU A 370 -16.01 -28.01 -2.65
C LEU A 370 -15.96 -28.83 -3.93
N SER A 371 -15.87 -30.17 -3.86
CA SER A 371 -15.93 -31.03 -5.06
C SER A 371 -17.27 -30.86 -5.79
N LYS A 372 -18.40 -30.72 -5.05
CA LYS A 372 -19.70 -30.40 -5.66
C LYS A 372 -19.69 -29.05 -6.38
N VAL A 373 -18.99 -28.07 -5.81
CA VAL A 373 -18.81 -26.77 -6.47
C VAL A 373 -18.01 -26.93 -7.76
N LEU A 374 -16.87 -27.59 -7.68
CA LEU A 374 -16.00 -27.82 -8.85
C LEU A 374 -16.70 -28.58 -9.99
N PHE A 375 -17.62 -29.46 -9.66
CA PHE A 375 -18.42 -30.19 -10.64
C PHE A 375 -19.47 -29.32 -11.35
N GLN A 376 -20.03 -28.31 -10.67
CA GLN A 376 -21.21 -27.53 -11.18
C GLN A 376 -20.83 -26.11 -11.59
N ASN A 377 -19.86 -25.49 -10.91
CA ASN A 377 -19.51 -24.07 -11.08
C ASN A 377 -18.47 -23.91 -12.19
N SER A 378 -18.76 -23.05 -13.17
CA SER A 378 -17.90 -22.75 -14.30
C SER A 378 -17.20 -21.37 -14.20
N THR A 379 -17.41 -20.63 -13.13
CA THR A 379 -16.85 -19.27 -12.93
C THR A 379 -15.59 -19.28 -12.12
N LEU A 380 -15.47 -20.22 -11.16
CA LEU A 380 -14.27 -20.35 -10.32
C LEU A 380 -13.08 -20.80 -11.19
N ARG A 381 -11.96 -20.08 -11.08
CA ARG A 381 -10.74 -20.27 -11.87
C ARG A 381 -9.55 -20.67 -11.03
N SER A 382 -9.49 -20.20 -9.80
CA SER A 382 -8.40 -20.46 -8.88
C SER A 382 -8.96 -20.88 -7.53
N ILE A 383 -8.45 -22.01 -7.01
CA ILE A 383 -8.76 -22.50 -5.67
C ILE A 383 -7.46 -22.88 -4.95
N ASN A 384 -7.28 -22.40 -3.74
CA ASN A 384 -6.17 -22.78 -2.88
C ASN A 384 -6.70 -23.40 -1.59
N LEU A 385 -6.35 -24.66 -1.36
CA LEU A 385 -6.69 -25.48 -0.19
C LEU A 385 -5.44 -25.93 0.57
N SER A 386 -4.26 -25.43 0.23
CA SER A 386 -2.98 -25.87 0.78
C SER A 386 -2.95 -25.82 2.31
N CYS A 387 -2.11 -26.64 2.92
CA CYS A 387 -1.93 -26.67 4.39
C CYS A 387 -3.24 -26.98 5.15
N ASN A 388 -4.08 -27.87 4.63
CA ASN A 388 -5.27 -28.39 5.30
C ASN A 388 -5.21 -29.92 5.30
N ASN A 389 -5.94 -30.59 6.18
CA ASN A 389 -5.96 -32.07 6.22
C ASN A 389 -7.18 -32.61 5.46
N LEU A 390 -7.13 -32.59 4.13
CA LEU A 390 -8.25 -33.09 3.30
C LEU A 390 -8.32 -34.62 3.26
N GLY A 391 -7.21 -35.28 3.49
CA GLY A 391 -7.11 -36.75 3.51
C GLY A 391 -7.36 -37.43 2.16
N VAL A 392 -7.31 -38.76 2.17
CA VAL A 392 -7.44 -39.58 0.95
C VAL A 392 -8.83 -39.47 0.33
N ASP A 393 -9.89 -39.49 1.14
CA ASP A 393 -11.27 -39.41 0.64
C ASP A 393 -11.62 -38.04 0.09
N GLY A 394 -11.10 -36.95 0.72
CA GLY A 394 -11.22 -35.59 0.18
C GLY A 394 -10.50 -35.48 -1.17
N GLY A 395 -9.29 -36.05 -1.28
CA GLY A 395 -8.54 -36.10 -2.53
C GLY A 395 -9.28 -36.84 -3.64
N LYS A 396 -9.94 -37.95 -3.32
CA LYS A 396 -10.76 -38.72 -4.27
C LYS A 396 -11.96 -37.91 -4.79
N ALA A 397 -12.65 -37.21 -3.89
CA ALA A 397 -13.79 -36.35 -4.26
C ALA A 397 -13.36 -35.21 -5.16
N LEU A 398 -12.19 -34.60 -4.88
CA LEU A 398 -11.65 -33.51 -5.71
C LEU A 398 -11.20 -34.02 -7.08
N GLU A 399 -10.54 -35.22 -7.17
CA GLU A 399 -10.15 -35.85 -8.42
C GLU A 399 -11.36 -36.12 -9.33
N GLU A 400 -12.44 -36.71 -8.77
CA GLU A 400 -13.67 -36.99 -9.50
C GLU A 400 -14.29 -35.67 -10.05
N ALA A 401 -14.39 -34.65 -9.22
CA ALA A 401 -14.94 -33.35 -9.65
C ALA A 401 -14.08 -32.69 -10.73
N MET A 402 -12.76 -32.72 -10.57
CA MET A 402 -11.83 -32.12 -11.51
C MET A 402 -11.83 -32.83 -12.87
N SER A 403 -12.14 -34.12 -12.93
CA SER A 403 -12.25 -34.86 -14.21
C SER A 403 -13.34 -34.29 -15.14
N HIS A 404 -14.32 -33.56 -14.59
CA HIS A 404 -15.41 -32.93 -15.33
C HIS A 404 -15.26 -31.40 -15.40
N ASN A 405 -14.27 -30.83 -14.72
CA ASN A 405 -14.10 -29.38 -14.63
C ASN A 405 -13.21 -28.82 -15.74
N SER A 406 -13.70 -27.82 -16.46
CA SER A 406 -12.95 -27.10 -17.50
C SER A 406 -12.63 -25.63 -17.13
N SER A 407 -13.05 -25.17 -15.96
CA SER A 407 -12.91 -23.75 -15.58
C SER A 407 -11.68 -23.47 -14.72
N ILE A 408 -11.28 -24.41 -13.87
CA ILE A 408 -10.14 -24.24 -12.95
C ILE A 408 -8.81 -24.26 -13.71
N THR A 409 -8.09 -23.16 -13.57
CA THR A 409 -6.75 -22.94 -14.13
C THR A 409 -5.65 -22.90 -13.09
N GLU A 410 -6.02 -22.83 -11.81
CA GLU A 410 -5.10 -22.86 -10.67
C GLU A 410 -5.72 -23.66 -9.53
N CYS A 411 -5.01 -24.69 -9.04
CA CYS A 411 -5.43 -25.50 -7.91
C CYS A 411 -4.22 -25.79 -7.04
N ASP A 412 -4.19 -25.26 -5.82
CA ASP A 412 -3.13 -25.54 -4.86
C ASP A 412 -3.66 -26.42 -3.73
N ILE A 413 -3.20 -27.67 -3.72
CA ILE A 413 -3.53 -28.70 -2.72
C ILE A 413 -2.27 -29.26 -2.06
N ARG A 414 -1.18 -28.49 -2.01
CA ARG A 414 0.05 -28.90 -1.33
C ARG A 414 -0.19 -29.03 0.17
N LEU A 415 0.46 -30.02 0.78
CA LEU A 415 0.37 -30.26 2.23
C LEU A 415 -1.09 -30.50 2.69
N THR A 416 -1.82 -31.40 1.96
CA THR A 416 -3.23 -31.70 2.26
C THR A 416 -3.48 -33.18 2.56
N GLU A 417 -2.44 -33.99 2.66
CA GLU A 417 -2.55 -35.46 2.84
C GLU A 417 -3.30 -36.20 1.69
N VAL A 418 -3.45 -35.53 0.56
CA VAL A 418 -3.91 -36.15 -0.69
C VAL A 418 -2.73 -36.88 -1.33
N ASP A 419 -2.94 -38.09 -1.81
CA ASP A 419 -1.87 -38.88 -2.40
C ASP A 419 -1.33 -38.27 -3.71
N GLU A 420 -0.05 -38.55 -3.98
CA GLU A 420 0.68 -37.96 -5.12
C GLU A 420 0.03 -38.26 -6.48
N LYS A 421 -0.60 -39.43 -6.66
CA LYS A 421 -1.24 -39.81 -7.92
C LYS A 421 -2.42 -38.88 -8.23
N ARG A 422 -3.23 -38.59 -7.21
CA ARG A 422 -4.37 -37.66 -7.35
C ARG A 422 -3.93 -36.21 -7.54
N VAL A 423 -2.89 -35.80 -6.81
CA VAL A 423 -2.26 -34.49 -7.01
C VAL A 423 -1.78 -34.35 -8.45
N ALA A 424 -1.09 -35.33 -8.97
CA ALA A 424 -0.60 -35.34 -10.36
C ALA A 424 -1.75 -35.27 -11.38
N PHE A 425 -2.84 -36.04 -11.16
CA PHE A 425 -4.02 -36.00 -12.01
C PHE A 425 -4.68 -34.63 -12.01
N ILE A 426 -4.94 -34.03 -10.83
CA ILE A 426 -5.53 -32.72 -10.70
C ILE A 426 -4.68 -31.64 -11.41
N ASN A 427 -3.37 -31.68 -11.23
CA ASN A 427 -2.44 -30.80 -11.90
C ASN A 427 -2.48 -30.95 -13.43
N GLN A 428 -2.63 -32.22 -13.94
CA GLN A 428 -2.76 -32.45 -15.37
C GLN A 428 -4.06 -31.84 -15.93
N VAL A 429 -5.18 -31.92 -15.19
CA VAL A 429 -6.44 -31.26 -15.59
C VAL A 429 -6.29 -29.75 -15.61
N VAL A 430 -5.70 -29.17 -14.56
CA VAL A 430 -5.42 -27.73 -14.49
C VAL A 430 -4.60 -27.28 -15.70
N TRP A 431 -3.54 -28.00 -16.03
CA TRP A 431 -2.68 -27.70 -17.19
C TRP A 431 -3.45 -27.79 -18.52
N ASN A 432 -4.32 -28.79 -18.70
CA ASN A 432 -5.17 -28.92 -19.87
C ASN A 432 -6.13 -27.72 -19.98
N ASN A 433 -6.74 -27.31 -18.86
CA ASN A 433 -7.65 -26.16 -18.81
C ASN A 433 -6.94 -24.82 -19.13
N GLN A 434 -5.67 -24.69 -18.73
CA GLN A 434 -4.85 -23.52 -19.09
C GLN A 434 -4.56 -23.45 -20.60
N LYS A 435 -4.36 -24.59 -21.25
CA LYS A 435 -4.09 -24.63 -22.69
C LYS A 435 -5.32 -24.45 -23.55
N ALA A 436 -6.50 -24.73 -23.03
CA ALA A 436 -7.76 -24.59 -23.76
C ALA A 436 -8.30 -23.16 -23.79
N LYS A 437 -7.69 -22.26 -23.02
CA LYS A 437 -7.96 -20.81 -22.99
C LYS A 437 -6.92 -20.03 -23.76
#